data_847f7b3e27271b9a61b88e1c0b57ca4c
#
_entry.id   847f7b3e27271b9a61b88e1c0b57ca4c
#
_cell.length_a   1.000
_cell.length_b   1.000
_cell.length_c   1.000
_cell.angle_alpha   90.00
_cell.angle_beta   90.00
_cell.angle_gamma   90.00
#
_symmetry.space_group_name_H-M   'P 1'
#
loop_
_entity.id
_entity.type
_entity.pdbx_description
1 polymer ?
#
loop_
_entity_poly.entity_id
_entity_poly.type
_entity_poly.pdbx_seq_one_letter_code
_entity_poly.pdbx_strand_id
1 'polypeptide(L)'
;MFRKGRGYSFGEMKKLLPEITKSFSEVPVKSIVKTKVGVVGEIYVKYSPLANNHLEEFLFGQGCEVMVPGLLGFFLFKVDNRLEDIKLYGGSKLKKIAMQFAIWYLTRIETTLLDAVRAYGRFTVPSTYAHIKEICTKIIGPGCKMGEGWLLTAEMMELIESGYGNIVCAQPFGCLPNHIVGKGMIRKLKDMYPESNIVPIDYDPGATKVNQENRIRLMLAVANENLGCSGGCFSSSCSACTINQQL
;
A
#
# COMPACT_ATOMS: atom_id res chain seq x y z
N MET A 1 -25.61 -10.07 1.50
CA MET A 1 -25.52 -9.96 2.95
C MET A 1 -25.60 -8.51 3.39
N PHE A 2 -24.67 -7.63 3.00
CA PHE A 2 -24.64 -6.20 3.35
C PHE A 2 -25.91 -5.41 2.96
N ARG A 3 -26.52 -5.70 1.79
CA ARG A 3 -27.80 -5.07 1.38
C ARG A 3 -28.97 -5.34 2.36
N LYS A 4 -28.86 -6.36 3.20
CA LYS A 4 -29.86 -6.72 4.22
C LYS A 4 -29.47 -6.23 5.62
N GLY A 5 -28.51 -5.31 5.74
CA GLY A 5 -28.05 -4.77 7.02
C GLY A 5 -27.34 -5.80 7.92
N ARG A 6 -26.75 -6.85 7.34
CA ARG A 6 -26.01 -7.90 8.07
C ARG A 6 -24.54 -7.87 7.69
N GLY A 7 -23.67 -8.36 8.58
CA GLY A 7 -22.21 -8.43 8.36
C GLY A 7 -21.42 -7.31 9.00
N TYR A 8 -22.08 -6.43 9.75
CA TYR A 8 -21.44 -5.27 10.40
C TYR A 8 -21.09 -5.53 11.87
N SER A 9 -21.69 -6.53 12.51
CA SER A 9 -21.31 -6.88 13.87
C SER A 9 -20.00 -7.67 13.89
N PHE A 10 -19.21 -7.50 14.95
CA PHE A 10 -17.94 -8.21 15.12
C PHE A 10 -18.10 -9.74 15.05
N GLY A 11 -19.20 -10.28 15.63
CA GLY A 11 -19.49 -11.70 15.56
C GLY A 11 -19.81 -12.21 14.15
N GLU A 12 -20.45 -11.39 13.32
CA GLU A 12 -20.73 -11.71 11.92
C GLU A 12 -19.45 -11.60 11.07
N MET A 13 -18.60 -10.59 11.32
CA MET A 13 -17.31 -10.45 10.64
C MET A 13 -16.41 -11.67 10.88
N LYS A 14 -16.33 -12.17 12.12
CA LYS A 14 -15.56 -13.38 12.44
C LYS A 14 -15.98 -14.62 11.64
N LYS A 15 -17.26 -14.73 11.29
CA LYS A 15 -17.79 -15.83 10.49
C LYS A 15 -17.58 -15.59 9.00
N LEU A 16 -17.82 -14.37 8.54
CA LEU A 16 -17.81 -14.01 7.14
C LEU A 16 -16.42 -13.90 6.54
N LEU A 17 -15.43 -13.33 7.27
CA LEU A 17 -14.09 -13.13 6.76
C LEU A 17 -13.39 -14.43 6.35
N PRO A 18 -13.41 -15.52 7.16
CA PRO A 18 -12.87 -16.82 6.73
C PRO A 18 -13.56 -17.39 5.48
N GLU A 19 -14.90 -17.23 5.37
CA GLU A 19 -15.64 -17.68 4.18
C GLU A 19 -15.20 -16.94 2.92
N ILE A 20 -15.03 -15.61 3.02
CA ILE A 20 -14.52 -14.77 1.92
C ILE A 20 -13.11 -15.21 1.54
N THR A 21 -12.21 -15.32 2.52
CA THR A 21 -10.81 -15.70 2.27
C THR A 21 -10.72 -17.09 1.65
N LYS A 22 -11.53 -18.05 2.13
CA LYS A 22 -11.66 -19.38 1.55
C LYS A 22 -12.08 -19.30 0.07
N SER A 23 -13.13 -18.56 -0.24
CA SER A 23 -13.62 -18.39 -1.60
C SER A 23 -12.53 -17.84 -2.54
N PHE A 24 -11.75 -16.86 -2.10
CA PHE A 24 -10.60 -16.35 -2.85
C PHE A 24 -9.46 -17.37 -2.97
N SER A 25 -9.22 -18.20 -1.95
CA SER A 25 -8.17 -19.21 -1.98
C SER A 25 -8.47 -20.34 -2.96
N GLU A 26 -9.73 -20.57 -3.31
CA GLU A 26 -10.20 -21.58 -4.27
C GLU A 26 -10.10 -21.11 -5.74
N VAL A 27 -9.85 -19.82 -5.97
CA VAL A 27 -9.69 -19.29 -7.33
C VAL A 27 -8.43 -19.89 -7.98
N PRO A 28 -8.54 -20.54 -9.16
CA PRO A 28 -7.39 -21.05 -9.87
C PRO A 28 -6.40 -19.94 -10.24
N VAL A 29 -5.12 -20.13 -9.98
CA VAL A 29 -4.07 -19.19 -10.38
C VAL A 29 -3.01 -19.89 -11.20
N LYS A 30 -2.40 -19.15 -12.13
CA LYS A 30 -1.21 -19.57 -12.85
C LYS A 30 0.02 -19.20 -12.02
N SER A 31 0.99 -20.12 -11.90
CA SER A 31 2.27 -19.83 -11.25
C SER A 31 3.18 -19.03 -12.21
N ILE A 32 2.97 -17.74 -12.25
CA ILE A 32 3.76 -16.81 -13.09
C ILE A 32 4.42 -15.81 -12.15
N VAL A 33 5.73 -15.64 -12.27
CA VAL A 33 6.47 -14.58 -11.57
C VAL A 33 6.18 -13.25 -12.26
N LYS A 34 5.71 -12.28 -11.51
CA LYS A 34 5.41 -10.93 -11.98
C LYS A 34 6.24 -9.90 -11.24
N THR A 35 6.51 -8.78 -11.90
CA THR A 35 7.09 -7.61 -11.24
C THR A 35 6.13 -7.07 -10.19
N LYS A 36 6.57 -7.07 -8.92
CA LYS A 36 5.78 -6.59 -7.80
C LYS A 36 5.88 -5.07 -7.68
N VAL A 37 4.73 -4.41 -7.63
CA VAL A 37 4.62 -2.95 -7.54
C VAL A 37 3.71 -2.56 -6.39
N GLY A 38 4.23 -1.78 -5.45
CA GLY A 38 3.44 -1.14 -4.39
C GLY A 38 2.90 0.22 -4.85
N VAL A 39 1.68 0.56 -4.47
CA VAL A 39 1.09 1.88 -4.71
C VAL A 39 0.76 2.52 -3.37
N VAL A 40 1.41 3.63 -3.08
CA VAL A 40 1.16 4.48 -1.91
C VAL A 40 0.80 5.89 -2.37
N GLY A 41 0.39 6.76 -1.47
CA GLY A 41 0.13 8.15 -1.84
C GLY A 41 -1.01 8.78 -1.07
N GLU A 42 -1.46 9.92 -1.56
CA GLU A 42 -2.62 10.63 -1.02
C GLU A 42 -3.87 9.75 -1.16
N ILE A 43 -4.68 9.72 -0.12
CA ILE A 43 -5.75 8.73 0.04
C ILE A 43 -6.77 8.74 -1.12
N TYR A 44 -7.18 9.92 -1.57
CA TYR A 44 -8.12 10.02 -2.69
C TYR A 44 -7.46 9.59 -4.01
N VAL A 45 -6.25 10.08 -4.28
CA VAL A 45 -5.51 9.72 -5.50
C VAL A 45 -5.16 8.23 -5.50
N LYS A 46 -4.77 7.67 -4.36
CA LYS A 46 -4.41 6.24 -4.24
C LYS A 46 -5.57 5.31 -4.61
N TYR A 47 -6.79 5.61 -4.17
CA TYR A 47 -7.94 4.70 -4.33
C TYR A 47 -8.91 5.06 -5.44
N SER A 48 -8.83 6.25 -6.04
CA SER A 48 -9.76 6.69 -7.06
C SER A 48 -9.19 6.52 -8.47
N PRO A 49 -9.73 5.60 -9.29
CA PRO A 49 -9.29 5.44 -10.69
C PRO A 49 -9.41 6.73 -11.51
N LEU A 50 -10.43 7.56 -11.21
CA LEU A 50 -10.59 8.87 -11.83
C LEU A 50 -9.45 9.82 -11.51
N ALA A 51 -8.97 9.80 -10.24
CA ALA A 51 -7.92 10.71 -9.78
C ALA A 51 -6.52 10.28 -10.21
N ASN A 52 -6.29 8.97 -10.40
CA ASN A 52 -4.99 8.40 -10.76
C ASN A 52 -4.91 7.84 -12.18
N ASN A 53 -5.84 8.22 -13.06
CA ASN A 53 -5.87 7.80 -14.47
C ASN A 53 -5.85 6.26 -14.65
N HIS A 54 -6.59 5.53 -13.79
CA HIS A 54 -6.67 4.06 -13.81
C HIS A 54 -5.30 3.38 -13.60
N LEU A 55 -4.53 3.87 -12.63
CA LEU A 55 -3.17 3.41 -12.35
C LEU A 55 -3.06 1.89 -12.15
N GLU A 56 -3.97 1.28 -11.37
CA GLU A 56 -3.94 -0.17 -11.14
C GLU A 56 -4.17 -0.96 -12.43
N GLU A 57 -5.16 -0.56 -13.24
CA GLU A 57 -5.43 -1.17 -14.55
C GLU A 57 -4.23 -1.04 -15.49
N PHE A 58 -3.59 0.13 -15.50
CA PHE A 58 -2.37 0.36 -16.26
C PHE A 58 -1.24 -0.59 -15.82
N LEU A 59 -0.98 -0.73 -14.52
CA LEU A 59 0.05 -1.63 -13.98
C LEU A 59 -0.27 -3.10 -14.27
N PHE A 60 -1.53 -3.52 -14.16
CA PHE A 60 -1.96 -4.86 -14.56
C PHE A 60 -1.73 -5.11 -16.06
N GLY A 61 -2.02 -4.12 -16.91
CA GLY A 61 -1.74 -4.18 -18.35
C GLY A 61 -0.25 -4.28 -18.67
N GLN A 62 0.65 -3.80 -17.79
CA GLN A 62 2.10 -3.98 -17.88
C GLN A 62 2.58 -5.33 -17.30
N GLY A 63 1.67 -6.22 -16.90
CA GLY A 63 2.00 -7.54 -16.35
C GLY A 63 2.47 -7.53 -14.89
N CYS A 64 2.21 -6.48 -14.13
CA CYS A 64 2.62 -6.35 -12.74
C CYS A 64 1.67 -7.07 -11.77
N GLU A 65 2.20 -7.44 -10.61
CA GLU A 65 1.44 -7.75 -9.40
C GLU A 65 1.39 -6.49 -8.54
N VAL A 66 0.18 -5.97 -8.32
CA VAL A 66 -0.02 -4.67 -7.65
C VAL A 66 -0.48 -4.86 -6.22
N MET A 67 0.14 -4.13 -5.28
CA MET A 67 -0.27 -4.08 -3.88
C MET A 67 -0.58 -2.64 -3.48
N VAL A 68 -1.80 -2.43 -2.99
CA VAL A 68 -2.26 -1.16 -2.44
C VAL A 68 -2.59 -1.37 -0.96
N PRO A 69 -1.93 -0.67 -0.03
CA PRO A 69 -2.23 -0.79 1.40
C PRO A 69 -3.69 -0.51 1.72
N GLY A 70 -4.26 -1.29 2.63
CA GLY A 70 -5.68 -1.21 2.96
C GLY A 70 -6.09 0.06 3.71
N LEU A 71 -7.33 0.47 3.53
CA LEU A 71 -7.90 1.69 4.12
C LEU A 71 -7.96 1.65 5.67
N LEU A 72 -8.00 0.47 6.29
CA LEU A 72 -8.09 0.32 7.75
C LEU A 72 -6.88 0.93 8.46
N GLY A 73 -5.67 0.80 7.88
CA GLY A 73 -4.45 1.43 8.40
C GLY A 73 -4.58 2.95 8.52
N PHE A 74 -5.21 3.59 7.55
CA PHE A 74 -5.47 5.03 7.60
C PHE A 74 -6.44 5.42 8.71
N PHE A 75 -7.50 4.65 8.96
CA PHE A 75 -8.41 4.91 10.08
C PHE A 75 -7.72 4.75 11.43
N LEU A 76 -6.92 3.68 11.61
CA LEU A 76 -6.09 3.48 12.79
C LEU A 76 -5.15 4.68 13.02
N PHE A 77 -4.46 5.12 11.97
CA PHE A 77 -3.60 6.30 11.99
C PHE A 77 -4.34 7.57 12.42
N LYS A 78 -5.56 7.83 11.93
CA LYS A 78 -6.33 9.01 12.31
C LYS A 78 -6.76 9.00 13.78
N VAL A 79 -7.12 7.83 14.31
CA VAL A 79 -7.46 7.68 15.74
C VAL A 79 -6.21 7.82 16.62
N ASP A 80 -5.12 7.17 16.23
CA ASP A 80 -3.85 7.21 16.94
C ASP A 80 -3.27 8.63 17.00
N ASN A 81 -3.36 9.39 15.92
CA ASN A 81 -2.95 10.80 15.92
C ASN A 81 -3.69 11.65 16.97
N ARG A 82 -4.95 11.31 17.29
CA ARG A 82 -5.67 12.01 18.37
C ARG A 82 -5.12 11.64 19.75
N LEU A 83 -4.64 10.43 19.93
CA LEU A 83 -3.96 10.02 21.16
C LEU A 83 -2.59 10.68 21.29
N GLU A 84 -1.81 10.77 20.21
CA GLU A 84 -0.54 11.49 20.18
C GLU A 84 -0.73 12.99 20.42
N ASP A 85 -1.79 13.61 19.89
CA ASP A 85 -2.15 15.02 20.22
C ASP A 85 -2.37 15.22 21.71
N ILE A 86 -3.15 14.33 22.32
CA ILE A 86 -3.44 14.43 23.77
C ILE A 86 -2.18 14.23 24.61
N LYS A 87 -1.27 13.39 24.13
CA LYS A 87 0.02 13.13 24.78
C LYS A 87 0.96 14.33 24.69
N LEU A 88 1.03 14.98 23.51
CA LEU A 88 1.95 16.09 23.25
C LEU A 88 1.45 17.43 23.77
N TYR A 89 0.16 17.70 23.67
CA TYR A 89 -0.44 18.99 23.91
C TYR A 89 -1.44 19.01 25.07
N GLY A 90 -1.67 17.87 25.69
CA GLY A 90 -2.73 17.72 26.69
C GLY A 90 -4.11 17.57 26.06
N GLY A 91 -5.14 17.39 26.92
CA GLY A 91 -6.53 17.29 26.45
C GLY A 91 -7.47 16.66 27.47
N SER A 92 -8.73 16.51 27.06
CA SER A 92 -9.77 15.94 27.91
C SER A 92 -9.53 14.45 28.16
N LYS A 93 -9.62 14.03 29.43
CA LYS A 93 -9.54 12.61 29.85
C LYS A 93 -10.64 11.76 29.17
N LEU A 94 -11.86 12.30 29.03
CA LEU A 94 -12.96 11.59 28.37
C LEU A 94 -12.65 11.32 26.90
N LYS A 95 -12.09 12.31 26.19
CA LYS A 95 -11.67 12.16 24.80
C LYS A 95 -10.57 11.10 24.67
N LYS A 96 -9.60 11.07 25.60
CA LYS A 96 -8.56 10.05 25.64
C LYS A 96 -9.15 8.64 25.76
N ILE A 97 -10.07 8.42 26.71
CA ILE A 97 -10.74 7.13 26.91
C ILE A 97 -11.50 6.71 25.65
N ALA A 98 -12.26 7.64 25.04
CA ALA A 98 -13.00 7.36 23.81
C ALA A 98 -12.06 6.94 22.64
N MET A 99 -10.93 7.62 22.48
CA MET A 99 -9.95 7.27 21.43
C MET A 99 -9.23 5.95 21.74
N GLN A 100 -8.92 5.64 23.01
CA GLN A 100 -8.37 4.36 23.41
C GLN A 100 -9.33 3.20 23.11
N PHE A 101 -10.64 3.41 23.37
CA PHE A 101 -11.65 2.43 22.99
C PHE A 101 -11.73 2.24 21.47
N ALA A 102 -11.72 3.34 20.72
CA ALA A 102 -11.76 3.30 19.26
C ALA A 102 -10.54 2.56 18.65
N ILE A 103 -9.32 2.83 19.12
CA ILE A 103 -8.12 2.13 18.65
C ILE A 103 -8.17 0.65 19.00
N TRP A 104 -8.59 0.30 20.22
CA TRP A 104 -8.77 -1.09 20.63
C TRP A 104 -9.77 -1.81 19.74
N TYR A 105 -10.93 -1.19 19.43
CA TYR A 105 -11.96 -1.79 18.58
C TYR A 105 -11.45 -2.01 17.14
N LEU A 106 -10.80 -1.01 16.55
CA LEU A 106 -10.24 -1.10 15.20
C LEU A 106 -9.11 -2.14 15.11
N THR A 107 -8.25 -2.21 16.12
CA THR A 107 -7.20 -3.25 16.19
C THR A 107 -7.80 -4.65 16.27
N ARG A 108 -8.94 -4.83 16.96
CA ARG A 108 -9.65 -6.12 16.96
C ARG A 108 -10.19 -6.49 15.59
N ILE A 109 -10.68 -5.52 14.81
CA ILE A 109 -11.10 -5.74 13.42
C ILE A 109 -9.89 -6.14 12.59
N GLU A 110 -8.79 -5.39 12.69
CA GLU A 110 -7.53 -5.68 12.00
C GLU A 110 -7.06 -7.12 12.27
N THR A 111 -6.93 -7.49 13.55
CA THR A 111 -6.48 -8.84 13.94
C THR A 111 -7.40 -9.92 13.36
N THR A 112 -8.72 -9.71 13.42
CA THR A 112 -9.70 -10.68 12.88
C THR A 112 -9.53 -10.86 11.37
N LEU A 113 -9.27 -9.76 10.63
CA LEU A 113 -9.03 -9.79 9.20
C LEU A 113 -7.72 -10.51 8.87
N LEU A 114 -6.63 -10.15 9.55
CA LEU A 114 -5.32 -10.77 9.34
C LEU A 114 -5.32 -12.26 9.67
N ASP A 115 -6.01 -12.68 10.74
CA ASP A 115 -6.14 -14.09 11.12
C ASP A 115 -6.92 -14.88 10.06
N ALA A 116 -7.97 -14.29 9.48
CA ALA A 116 -8.70 -14.92 8.39
C ALA A 116 -7.84 -15.11 7.13
N VAL A 117 -6.95 -14.15 6.82
CA VAL A 117 -6.00 -14.25 5.70
C VAL A 117 -4.93 -15.32 5.98
N ARG A 118 -4.35 -15.34 7.21
CA ARG A 118 -3.35 -16.33 7.64
C ARG A 118 -3.86 -17.76 7.56
N ALA A 119 -5.12 -17.98 7.86
CA ALA A 119 -5.71 -19.32 7.94
C ALA A 119 -5.58 -20.14 6.66
N TYR A 120 -5.41 -19.51 5.51
CA TYR A 120 -5.34 -20.21 4.21
C TYR A 120 -3.93 -20.25 3.60
N GLY A 121 -2.90 -19.62 4.20
CA GLY A 121 -1.49 -19.75 3.83
C GLY A 121 -1.09 -19.37 2.39
N ARG A 122 -2.06 -18.94 1.57
CA ARG A 122 -1.89 -18.65 0.13
C ARG A 122 -1.58 -17.17 -0.13
N PHE A 123 -1.94 -16.31 0.81
CA PHE A 123 -1.89 -14.87 0.64
C PHE A 123 -0.74 -14.27 1.44
N THR A 124 -0.11 -13.23 0.88
CA THR A 124 0.78 -12.37 1.66
C THR A 124 -0.07 -11.64 2.70
N VAL A 125 0.29 -11.81 3.97
CA VAL A 125 -0.43 -11.19 5.09
C VAL A 125 0.14 -9.79 5.30
N PRO A 126 -0.67 -8.73 5.20
CA PRO A 126 -0.20 -7.38 5.51
C PRO A 126 0.30 -7.26 6.96
N SER A 127 1.23 -6.35 7.19
CA SER A 127 1.72 -6.04 8.52
C SER A 127 0.65 -5.38 9.38
N THR A 128 0.74 -5.55 10.70
CA THR A 128 -0.16 -4.85 11.63
C THR A 128 0.16 -3.37 11.70
N TYR A 129 -0.83 -2.53 11.98
CA TYR A 129 -0.62 -1.10 12.19
C TYR A 129 0.44 -0.81 13.27
N ALA A 130 0.49 -1.61 14.33
CA ALA A 130 1.50 -1.47 15.38
C ALA A 130 2.92 -1.65 14.85
N HIS A 131 3.14 -2.64 13.98
CA HIS A 131 4.43 -2.87 13.33
C HIS A 131 4.78 -1.72 12.36
N ILE A 132 3.81 -1.27 11.55
CA ILE A 132 4.01 -0.14 10.63
C ILE A 132 4.41 1.13 11.40
N LYS A 133 3.79 1.38 12.56
CA LYS A 133 4.17 2.49 13.45
C LYS A 133 5.57 2.32 14.02
N GLU A 134 5.96 1.13 14.39
CA GLU A 134 7.28 0.83 14.93
C GLU A 134 8.39 1.08 13.90
N ILE A 135 8.27 0.52 12.69
CA ILE A 135 9.28 0.72 11.64
C ILE A 135 9.44 2.18 11.25
N CYS A 136 8.35 2.96 11.26
CA CYS A 136 8.36 4.37 10.96
C CYS A 136 9.26 5.17 11.91
N THR A 137 9.33 4.82 13.19
CA THR A 137 10.15 5.54 14.18
C THR A 137 11.65 5.52 13.85
N LYS A 138 12.10 4.59 13.00
CA LYS A 138 13.49 4.51 12.53
C LYS A 138 13.86 5.63 11.56
N ILE A 139 12.88 6.25 10.92
CA ILE A 139 13.11 7.20 9.83
C ILE A 139 12.42 8.56 10.07
N ILE A 140 11.21 8.57 10.60
CA ILE A 140 10.41 9.77 10.84
C ILE A 140 9.61 9.63 12.13
N GLY A 141 9.46 10.71 12.87
CA GLY A 141 8.72 10.68 14.12
C GLY A 141 7.20 10.80 13.92
N PRO A 142 6.39 10.31 14.87
CA PRO A 142 4.92 10.36 14.82
C PRO A 142 4.34 11.78 14.88
N GLY A 143 5.18 12.81 15.11
CA GLY A 143 4.78 14.21 15.02
C GLY A 143 4.48 14.70 13.60
N CYS A 144 4.99 14.05 12.56
CA CYS A 144 4.68 14.34 11.15
C CYS A 144 3.34 13.70 10.75
N LYS A 145 2.21 14.23 11.23
CA LYS A 145 0.88 13.61 11.17
C LYS A 145 -0.15 14.32 10.28
N MET A 146 0.24 15.38 9.59
CA MET A 146 -0.67 16.13 8.70
C MET A 146 -0.93 15.31 7.42
N GLY A 147 -2.17 15.30 6.95
CA GLY A 147 -2.60 14.47 5.82
C GLY A 147 -2.43 12.99 6.13
N GLU A 148 -1.73 12.25 5.28
CA GLU A 148 -1.27 10.87 5.49
C GLU A 148 -0.09 10.82 6.45
N GLY A 149 0.63 11.92 6.58
CA GLY A 149 1.74 12.07 7.52
C GLY A 149 2.77 10.96 7.41
N TRP A 150 3.33 10.57 8.54
CA TRP A 150 4.34 9.52 8.65
C TRP A 150 3.87 8.15 8.10
N LEU A 151 2.56 7.90 8.04
CA LEU A 151 2.00 6.65 7.53
C LEU A 151 2.43 6.39 6.09
N LEU A 152 2.48 7.43 5.25
CA LEU A 152 2.90 7.32 3.86
C LEU A 152 4.35 6.77 3.73
N THR A 153 5.28 7.29 4.54
CA THR A 153 6.67 6.79 4.58
C THR A 153 6.71 5.35 5.11
N ALA A 154 5.94 5.05 6.15
CA ALA A 154 5.88 3.74 6.76
C ALA A 154 5.27 2.67 5.83
N GLU A 155 4.23 3.01 5.06
CA GLU A 155 3.67 2.13 4.02
C GLU A 155 4.72 1.78 2.95
N MET A 156 5.59 2.74 2.56
CA MET A 156 6.70 2.44 1.64
C MET A 156 7.68 1.44 2.25
N MET A 157 8.08 1.62 3.51
CA MET A 157 8.99 0.69 4.20
C MET A 157 8.38 -0.71 4.31
N GLU A 158 7.13 -0.81 4.74
CA GLU A 158 6.42 -2.08 4.86
C GLU A 158 6.32 -2.82 3.52
N LEU A 159 6.00 -2.11 2.44
CA LEU A 159 5.94 -2.67 1.10
C LEU A 159 7.31 -3.19 0.64
N ILE A 160 8.39 -2.46 0.89
CA ILE A 160 9.76 -2.92 0.56
C ILE A 160 10.09 -4.20 1.33
N GLU A 161 9.83 -4.23 2.64
CA GLU A 161 10.08 -5.39 3.50
C GLU A 161 9.21 -6.61 3.11
N SER A 162 8.03 -6.37 2.53
CA SER A 162 7.12 -7.38 1.99
C SER A 162 7.45 -7.81 0.55
N GLY A 163 8.55 -7.30 -0.03
CA GLY A 163 9.03 -7.67 -1.36
C GLY A 163 8.43 -6.86 -2.51
N TYR A 164 7.71 -5.77 -2.23
CA TYR A 164 7.21 -4.81 -3.22
C TYR A 164 8.14 -3.61 -3.32
N GLY A 165 9.42 -3.85 -3.65
CA GLY A 165 10.46 -2.83 -3.69
C GLY A 165 10.30 -1.77 -4.80
N ASN A 166 9.45 -2.02 -5.82
CA ASN A 166 9.07 -1.02 -6.82
C ASN A 166 7.82 -0.29 -6.35
N ILE A 167 7.89 1.02 -6.13
CA ILE A 167 6.80 1.78 -5.50
C ILE A 167 6.42 2.99 -6.34
N VAL A 168 5.13 3.10 -6.65
CA VAL A 168 4.54 4.33 -7.19
C VAL A 168 3.95 5.12 -6.02
N CYS A 169 4.49 6.31 -5.78
CA CYS A 169 3.93 7.26 -4.81
C CYS A 169 3.01 8.24 -5.56
N ALA A 170 1.71 7.96 -5.54
CA ALA A 170 0.68 8.73 -6.24
C ALA A 170 0.23 9.92 -5.39
N GLN A 171 0.41 11.13 -5.89
CA GLN A 171 0.14 12.34 -5.12
C GLN A 171 -0.48 13.45 -5.97
N PRO A 172 -1.33 14.32 -5.39
CA PRO A 172 -1.76 15.54 -6.07
C PRO A 172 -0.58 16.50 -6.21
N PHE A 173 -0.51 17.24 -7.32
CA PHE A 173 0.45 18.32 -7.44
C PHE A 173 0.25 19.36 -6.31
N GLY A 174 1.35 19.79 -5.69
CA GLY A 174 1.32 20.78 -4.60
C GLY A 174 0.78 20.28 -3.25
N CYS A 175 0.51 18.98 -3.10
CA CYS A 175 0.12 18.42 -1.81
C CYS A 175 1.30 18.43 -0.83
N LEU A 176 1.32 19.39 0.11
CA LEU A 176 2.43 19.60 1.03
C LEU A 176 2.81 18.34 1.84
N PRO A 177 1.88 17.63 2.51
CA PRO A 177 2.24 16.41 3.24
C PRO A 177 2.91 15.36 2.35
N ASN A 178 2.38 15.10 1.16
CA ASN A 178 2.93 14.11 0.25
C ASN A 178 4.31 14.51 -0.28
N HIS A 179 4.57 15.79 -0.51
CA HIS A 179 5.88 16.28 -0.92
C HIS A 179 6.92 16.11 0.19
N ILE A 180 6.53 16.30 1.46
CA ILE A 180 7.45 16.19 2.62
C ILE A 180 7.69 14.72 2.98
N VAL A 181 6.63 13.98 3.31
CA VAL A 181 6.73 12.61 3.86
C VAL A 181 6.67 11.51 2.80
N GLY A 182 6.31 11.84 1.57
CA GLY A 182 6.41 10.96 0.41
C GLY A 182 7.71 11.23 -0.35
N LYS A 183 7.66 12.19 -1.28
CA LYS A 183 8.78 12.53 -2.18
C LYS A 183 10.06 12.93 -1.43
N GLY A 184 9.95 13.72 -0.36
CA GLY A 184 11.11 14.18 0.42
C GLY A 184 11.84 13.07 1.17
N MET A 185 11.18 11.95 1.46
CA MET A 185 11.77 10.82 2.18
C MET A 185 12.43 9.78 1.27
N ILE A 186 12.25 9.86 -0.05
CA ILE A 186 12.72 8.85 -1.02
C ILE A 186 14.23 8.62 -0.90
N ARG A 187 15.03 9.68 -0.78
CA ARG A 187 16.48 9.52 -0.65
C ARG A 187 16.84 8.73 0.61
N LYS A 188 16.26 9.11 1.74
CA LYS A 188 16.52 8.43 3.02
C LYS A 188 16.05 6.96 3.00
N LEU A 189 14.94 6.69 2.31
CA LEU A 189 14.48 5.32 2.08
C LEU A 189 15.47 4.53 1.22
N LYS A 190 16.01 5.12 0.16
CA LYS A 190 17.03 4.48 -0.69
C LYS A 190 18.34 4.24 0.04
N ASP A 191 18.74 5.13 0.95
CA ASP A 191 19.93 4.92 1.79
C ASP A 191 19.75 3.71 2.73
N MET A 192 18.52 3.45 3.21
CA MET A 192 18.16 2.28 4.05
C MET A 192 17.89 1.01 3.24
N TYR A 193 17.30 1.15 2.06
CA TYR A 193 16.90 0.08 1.15
C TYR A 193 17.42 0.36 -0.27
N PRO A 194 18.71 0.12 -0.54
CA PRO A 194 19.36 0.51 -1.82
C PRO A 194 18.68 -0.07 -3.06
N GLU A 195 18.10 -1.28 -2.93
CA GLU A 195 17.40 -1.98 -4.02
C GLU A 195 15.99 -1.42 -4.30
N SER A 196 15.51 -0.48 -3.47
CA SER A 196 14.18 0.09 -3.67
C SER A 196 14.14 1.02 -4.89
N ASN A 197 13.05 0.93 -5.64
CA ASN A 197 12.81 1.70 -6.86
C ASN A 197 11.52 2.51 -6.70
N ILE A 198 11.62 3.70 -6.12
CA ILE A 198 10.48 4.53 -5.72
C ILE A 198 10.33 5.70 -6.70
N VAL A 199 9.16 5.84 -7.32
CA VAL A 199 8.86 6.93 -8.23
C VAL A 199 7.65 7.74 -7.74
N PRO A 200 7.82 9.03 -7.45
CA PRO A 200 6.69 9.91 -7.16
C PRO A 200 6.04 10.36 -8.46
N ILE A 201 4.72 10.24 -8.54
CA ILE A 201 3.92 10.67 -9.67
C ILE A 201 2.93 11.73 -9.21
N ASP A 202 3.06 12.92 -9.76
CA ASP A 202 2.11 14.01 -9.51
C ASP A 202 0.92 13.86 -10.46
N TYR A 203 -0.28 13.74 -9.88
CA TYR A 203 -1.54 13.73 -10.59
C TYR A 203 -2.16 15.12 -10.52
N ASP A 204 -2.12 15.81 -11.65
CA ASP A 204 -2.65 17.14 -11.85
C ASP A 204 -3.54 17.12 -13.11
N PRO A 205 -4.72 17.77 -13.11
CA PRO A 205 -5.56 17.89 -14.29
C PRO A 205 -4.84 18.48 -15.52
N GLY A 206 -3.81 19.33 -15.29
CA GLY A 206 -2.96 19.89 -16.35
C GLY A 206 -1.84 19.00 -16.84
N ALA A 207 -1.51 17.92 -16.10
CA ALA A 207 -0.44 17.00 -16.47
C ALA A 207 -0.94 15.98 -17.51
N THR A 208 -0.10 15.66 -18.49
CA THR A 208 -0.46 14.65 -19.48
C THR A 208 -0.33 13.24 -18.92
N LYS A 209 -1.34 12.42 -19.11
CA LYS A 209 -1.36 10.99 -18.77
C LYS A 209 -0.11 10.27 -19.30
N VAL A 210 0.30 10.59 -20.52
CA VAL A 210 1.47 9.99 -21.18
C VAL A 210 2.76 10.21 -20.37
N ASN A 211 2.97 11.40 -19.82
CA ASN A 211 4.17 11.67 -19.01
C ASN A 211 4.17 10.85 -17.70
N GLN A 212 3.02 10.70 -17.07
CA GLN A 212 2.86 9.88 -15.87
C GLN A 212 3.16 8.41 -16.18
N GLU A 213 2.54 7.86 -17.23
CA GLU A 213 2.77 6.49 -17.68
C GLU A 213 4.23 6.24 -18.10
N ASN A 214 4.87 7.16 -18.80
CA ASN A 214 6.26 7.01 -19.21
C ASN A 214 7.22 6.93 -18.02
N ARG A 215 6.98 7.70 -16.96
CA ARG A 215 7.77 7.61 -15.72
C ARG A 215 7.60 6.24 -15.04
N ILE A 216 6.38 5.70 -15.04
CA ILE A 216 6.11 4.37 -14.50
C ILE A 216 6.76 3.30 -15.37
N ARG A 217 6.67 3.40 -16.71
CA ARG A 217 7.35 2.46 -17.64
C ARG A 217 8.86 2.46 -17.44
N LEU A 218 9.46 3.64 -17.19
CA LEU A 218 10.90 3.71 -16.90
C LEU A 218 11.25 2.98 -15.60
N MET A 219 10.44 3.16 -14.54
CA MET A 219 10.58 2.40 -13.29
C MET A 219 10.49 0.88 -13.54
N LEU A 220 9.51 0.46 -14.34
CA LEU A 220 9.31 -0.96 -14.67
C LEU A 220 10.44 -1.53 -15.53
N ALA A 221 11.03 -0.74 -16.43
CA ALA A 221 12.21 -1.16 -17.22
C ALA A 221 13.36 -1.53 -16.29
N VAL A 222 13.71 -0.66 -15.33
CA VAL A 222 14.74 -0.93 -14.32
C VAL A 222 14.41 -2.17 -13.49
N ALA A 223 13.14 -2.32 -13.07
CA ALA A 223 12.71 -3.48 -12.29
C ALA A 223 12.83 -4.80 -13.07
N ASN A 224 12.50 -4.78 -14.35
CA ASN A 224 12.58 -5.98 -15.22
C ASN A 224 14.03 -6.35 -15.55
N GLU A 225 14.94 -5.38 -15.69
CA GLU A 225 16.38 -5.64 -15.84
C GLU A 225 16.92 -6.38 -14.60
N ASN A 226 16.55 -5.95 -13.40
CA ASN A 226 16.94 -6.61 -12.16
C ASN A 226 16.40 -8.04 -12.05
N LEU A 227 15.17 -8.30 -12.51
CA LEU A 227 14.62 -9.67 -12.59
C LEU A 227 15.32 -10.52 -13.64
N GLY A 228 15.68 -9.97 -14.79
CA GLY A 228 16.42 -10.64 -15.86
C GLY A 228 17.86 -10.99 -15.46
N CYS A 229 18.54 -10.16 -14.70
CA CYS A 229 19.90 -10.41 -14.19
C CYS A 229 19.92 -11.53 -13.14
N SER A 230 18.84 -11.74 -12.39
CA SER A 230 18.71 -12.88 -11.45
C SER A 230 18.49 -14.22 -12.17
N GLY A 231 18.13 -14.22 -13.45
CA GLY A 231 17.78 -15.40 -14.25
C GLY A 231 18.73 -15.78 -15.39
N GLY A 232 19.88 -15.11 -15.54
CA GLY A 232 20.95 -15.57 -16.44
C GLY A 232 20.56 -15.80 -17.90
N CYS A 233 19.68 -15.00 -18.51
CA CYS A 233 19.33 -15.12 -19.92
C CYS A 233 19.34 -13.78 -20.64
N PHE A 234 20.50 -13.38 -21.11
CA PHE A 234 20.64 -12.46 -22.23
C PHE A 234 20.64 -13.30 -23.53
N SER A 235 19.48 -13.70 -24.03
CA SER A 235 19.35 -14.15 -25.42
C SER A 235 17.99 -13.71 -25.95
N SER A 236 18.03 -13.21 -27.16
CA SER A 236 16.92 -12.71 -27.98
C SER A 236 15.87 -13.76 -28.37
N SER A 237 15.71 -14.83 -27.58
CA SER A 237 14.81 -15.96 -27.82
C SER A 237 14.12 -16.47 -26.54
N CYS A 238 13.70 -15.57 -25.64
CA CYS A 238 12.92 -16.00 -24.50
C CYS A 238 11.43 -16.06 -24.89
N SER A 239 10.90 -17.26 -25.02
CA SER A 239 9.49 -17.58 -25.36
C SER A 239 8.44 -16.96 -24.40
N ALA A 240 8.86 -16.36 -23.29
CA ALA A 240 7.99 -15.62 -22.37
C ALA A 240 7.63 -14.20 -22.90
N CYS A 241 8.42 -13.62 -23.81
CA CYS A 241 8.11 -12.31 -24.41
C CYS A 241 7.10 -12.40 -25.57
N THR A 242 6.88 -13.57 -26.15
CA THR A 242 6.05 -13.73 -27.35
C THR A 242 4.55 -13.83 -27.03
N ILE A 243 4.16 -14.02 -25.75
CA ILE A 243 2.75 -14.19 -25.37
C ILE A 243 2.02 -12.85 -25.19
N ASN A 244 2.73 -11.73 -25.10
CA ASN A 244 2.11 -10.41 -24.88
C ASN A 244 1.77 -9.62 -26.15
N GLN A 245 1.89 -10.21 -27.35
CA GLN A 245 1.53 -9.54 -28.61
C GLN A 245 0.22 -10.06 -29.27
N GLN A 246 -0.53 -10.94 -28.57
CA GLN A 246 -1.83 -11.42 -29.05
C GLN A 246 -2.87 -11.38 -27.92
N LEU A 247 -3.27 -10.19 -27.49
CA LEU A 247 -4.57 -9.90 -26.88
C LEU A 247 -4.91 -8.42 -27.12
#